data_6de9a50f8465f027758044c111ae8af8
#
_entry.id   6de9a50f8465f027758044c111ae8af8
#
_cell.length_a   1.000
_cell.length_b   1.000
_cell.length_c   1.000
_cell.angle_alpha   90.00
_cell.angle_beta   90.00
_cell.angle_gamma   90.00
#
_symmetry.space_group_name_H-M   'P 1'
#
loop_
_entity.id
_entity.type
_entity.pdbx_description
1 polymer ?
#
loop_
_entity_poly.entity_id
_entity_poly.type
_entity_poly.pdbx_seq_one_letter_code
_entity_poly.pdbx_strand_id
1 'polypeptide(L)'
;MCKHLTFNKLYKMSFVLLFSLFIVYCSNSNETVQSINTPNVSSPVEIYLIDSLDDSRKYCLDILGYKDNADVNKGLQSHSCYSYQGAVSIDQGFDKELISEKEFYIPHFKVCMEAENIEVSSGLALKTCDKNEKQKFILQSSGQINPESNLNLCLTVSSSSREGGGGNPVHLIRDLSLQTCDESLSSFQNWGTRTIN
;
A
#
# COMPACT_ATOMS: atom_id res chain seq x y z
N MET A 1 -29.51 21.66 -15.60
CA MET A 1 -29.82 22.89 -14.85
C MET A 1 -29.65 24.07 -15.80
N CYS A 2 -30.75 24.57 -16.38
CA CYS A 2 -30.73 25.75 -17.24
C CYS A 2 -30.86 27.00 -16.38
N LYS A 3 -29.89 27.91 -16.50
CA LYS A 3 -29.96 29.22 -15.84
C LYS A 3 -30.71 30.20 -16.76
N HIS A 4 -31.78 30.79 -16.24
CA HIS A 4 -32.47 31.92 -16.83
C HIS A 4 -31.63 33.17 -16.67
N LEU A 5 -31.33 33.87 -17.79
CA LEU A 5 -30.89 35.25 -17.79
C LEU A 5 -32.08 36.12 -18.22
N THR A 6 -32.54 36.94 -17.29
CA THR A 6 -33.51 38.01 -17.58
C THR A 6 -32.76 39.26 -17.99
N PHE A 7 -33.03 39.77 -19.20
CA PHE A 7 -32.62 41.11 -19.60
C PHE A 7 -33.87 41.98 -19.77
N ASN A 8 -33.96 42.95 -18.90
CA ASN A 8 -34.98 44.04 -18.96
C ASN A 8 -34.36 45.23 -19.71
N LYS A 9 -34.89 45.60 -20.86
CA LYS A 9 -34.86 47.00 -21.28
C LYS A 9 -35.97 47.27 -22.29
N LEU A 10 -36.83 48.21 -21.91
CA LEU A 10 -37.89 48.80 -22.72
C LEU A 10 -37.31 49.47 -23.98
N TYR A 11 -37.91 49.20 -25.13
CA TYR A 11 -38.11 50.22 -26.17
C TYR A 11 -39.38 49.94 -26.94
N LYS A 12 -40.13 51.04 -27.23
CA LYS A 12 -41.42 51.07 -27.91
C LYS A 12 -41.29 50.99 -29.42
N MET A 13 -42.36 50.42 -30.00
CA MET A 13 -42.92 50.66 -31.37
C MET A 13 -42.19 49.95 -32.54
N SER A 14 -42.82 49.04 -33.18
CA SER A 14 -43.56 49.12 -34.43
C SER A 14 -43.88 47.72 -34.96
N PHE A 15 -45.08 47.57 -35.45
CA PHE A 15 -45.70 46.37 -36.03
C PHE A 15 -44.98 45.94 -37.32
N VAL A 16 -44.37 44.74 -37.36
CA VAL A 16 -44.27 43.94 -38.56
C VAL A 16 -44.28 42.43 -38.13
N LEU A 17 -45.32 41.73 -38.58
CA LEU A 17 -45.43 40.29 -38.47
C LEU A 17 -44.35 39.63 -39.36
N LEU A 18 -43.39 38.96 -38.76
CA LEU A 18 -42.53 37.98 -39.39
C LEU A 18 -42.56 36.70 -38.57
N PHE A 19 -43.23 35.72 -39.11
CA PHE A 19 -43.24 34.34 -38.62
C PHE A 19 -41.83 33.78 -38.77
N SER A 20 -41.03 33.80 -37.72
CA SER A 20 -39.76 33.10 -37.69
C SER A 20 -39.99 31.69 -37.09
N LEU A 21 -39.88 30.70 -37.97
CA LEU A 21 -39.75 29.30 -37.57
C LEU A 21 -38.51 29.19 -36.67
N PHE A 22 -38.70 28.95 -35.37
CA PHE A 22 -37.62 28.49 -34.53
C PHE A 22 -37.41 26.99 -34.77
N ILE A 23 -36.43 26.66 -35.59
CA ILE A 23 -35.90 25.29 -35.65
C ILE A 23 -35.07 25.11 -34.40
N VAL A 24 -35.62 24.33 -33.44
CA VAL A 24 -34.84 23.86 -32.30
C VAL A 24 -33.91 22.76 -32.81
N TYR A 25 -32.67 23.13 -33.03
CA TYR A 25 -31.60 22.16 -33.30
C TYR A 25 -31.21 21.53 -31.99
N CYS A 26 -31.79 20.35 -31.65
CA CYS A 26 -31.22 19.50 -30.60
C CYS A 26 -29.98 18.83 -31.19
N SER A 27 -28.82 19.39 -30.92
CA SER A 27 -27.54 18.73 -31.14
C SER A 27 -27.43 17.60 -30.17
N ASN A 28 -27.59 16.34 -30.61
CA ASN A 28 -27.18 15.17 -29.88
C ASN A 28 -25.66 15.16 -29.84
N SER A 29 -25.09 15.82 -28.86
CA SER A 29 -23.71 15.55 -28.46
C SER A 29 -23.70 14.18 -27.80
N ASN A 30 -23.27 13.15 -28.53
CA ASN A 30 -22.76 11.93 -27.96
C ASN A 30 -21.53 12.33 -27.13
N GLU A 31 -21.74 12.69 -25.86
CA GLU A 31 -20.66 12.68 -24.88
C GLU A 31 -20.24 11.22 -24.73
N THR A 32 -19.16 10.86 -25.38
CA THR A 32 -18.39 9.69 -25.01
C THR A 32 -18.01 9.87 -23.55
N VAL A 33 -18.73 9.18 -22.67
CA VAL A 33 -18.31 9.06 -21.27
C VAL A 33 -16.95 8.35 -21.32
N GLN A 34 -15.86 9.14 -21.34
CA GLN A 34 -14.56 8.62 -21.01
C GLN A 34 -14.70 8.06 -19.59
N SER A 35 -14.65 6.73 -19.49
CA SER A 35 -14.48 6.09 -18.19
C SER A 35 -13.22 6.70 -17.59
N ILE A 36 -13.41 7.52 -16.57
CA ILE A 36 -12.33 7.95 -15.70
C ILE A 36 -11.83 6.64 -15.10
N ASN A 37 -10.71 6.13 -15.60
CA ASN A 37 -9.97 5.09 -14.94
C ASN A 37 -9.54 5.68 -13.59
N THR A 38 -10.41 5.55 -12.58
CA THR A 38 -9.97 5.65 -11.20
C THR A 38 -8.84 4.63 -11.08
N PRO A 39 -7.64 5.02 -10.65
CA PRO A 39 -6.59 4.05 -10.40
C PRO A 39 -7.20 3.00 -9.50
N ASN A 40 -7.13 1.74 -9.94
CA ASN A 40 -7.61 0.60 -9.18
C ASN A 40 -6.74 0.58 -7.91
N VAL A 41 -7.23 1.17 -6.83
CA VAL A 41 -6.54 1.10 -5.54
C VAL A 41 -6.63 -0.34 -5.13
N SER A 42 -5.56 -1.09 -5.35
CA SER A 42 -5.48 -2.47 -4.94
C SER A 42 -5.73 -2.55 -3.43
N SER A 43 -6.55 -3.50 -3.01
CA SER A 43 -6.75 -3.72 -1.58
C SER A 43 -5.41 -4.05 -0.94
N PRO A 44 -5.02 -3.38 0.15
CA PRO A 44 -3.74 -3.63 0.79
C PRO A 44 -3.68 -5.06 1.31
N VAL A 45 -2.47 -5.63 1.32
CA VAL A 45 -2.18 -6.96 1.87
C VAL A 45 -1.24 -6.84 3.04
N GLU A 46 -1.39 -7.72 4.03
CA GLU A 46 -0.34 -7.97 5.01
C GLU A 46 0.72 -8.89 4.40
N ILE A 47 1.98 -8.60 4.72
CA ILE A 47 3.10 -9.51 4.50
C ILE A 47 3.43 -10.12 5.86
N TYR A 48 3.18 -11.42 6.01
CA TYR A 48 3.25 -12.10 7.29
C TYR A 48 4.22 -13.28 7.26
N LEU A 49 4.86 -13.54 8.38
CA LEU A 49 5.69 -14.75 8.58
C LEU A 49 4.79 -15.98 8.56
N ILE A 50 5.14 -16.99 7.76
CA ILE A 50 4.32 -18.22 7.61
C ILE A 50 4.28 -18.99 8.92
N ASP A 51 5.42 -19.12 9.60
CA ASP A 51 5.47 -19.70 10.94
C ASP A 51 4.92 -18.71 11.99
N SER A 52 4.18 -19.21 12.95
CA SER A 52 3.62 -18.36 14.01
C SER A 52 4.60 -18.09 15.14
N LEU A 53 5.68 -18.87 15.22
CA LEU A 53 6.65 -18.83 16.34
C LEU A 53 5.92 -18.86 17.70
N ASP A 54 6.05 -17.79 18.47
CA ASP A 54 5.47 -17.60 19.81
C ASP A 54 4.20 -16.72 19.81
N ASP A 55 3.66 -16.32 18.64
CA ASP A 55 2.42 -15.53 18.54
C ASP A 55 1.43 -16.13 17.53
N SER A 56 0.31 -16.66 18.00
CA SER A 56 -0.73 -17.25 17.16
C SER A 56 -1.33 -16.29 16.12
N ARG A 57 -1.21 -14.96 16.33
CA ARG A 57 -1.61 -13.91 15.37
C ARG A 57 -0.62 -13.83 14.19
N LYS A 58 0.55 -14.43 14.32
CA LYS A 58 1.73 -14.33 13.45
C LYS A 58 2.39 -12.95 13.50
N TYR A 59 3.46 -12.81 12.76
CA TYR A 59 4.24 -11.58 12.66
C TYR A 59 4.10 -10.96 11.28
N CYS A 60 3.71 -9.70 11.21
CA CYS A 60 3.60 -8.93 9.98
C CYS A 60 4.73 -7.91 9.85
N LEU A 61 5.15 -7.59 8.62
CA LEU A 61 5.96 -6.41 8.38
C LEU A 61 5.19 -5.17 8.81
N ASP A 62 5.83 -4.31 9.58
CA ASP A 62 5.17 -3.24 10.32
C ASP A 62 6.07 -2.02 10.44
N ILE A 63 5.49 -0.82 10.35
CA ILE A 63 6.21 0.42 10.63
C ILE A 63 6.26 0.61 12.14
N LEU A 64 7.42 1.00 12.70
CA LEU A 64 7.53 1.26 14.12
C LEU A 64 6.56 2.35 14.57
N GLY A 65 5.65 2.01 15.48
CA GLY A 65 4.61 2.89 16.00
C GLY A 65 3.24 2.23 15.97
N TYR A 66 2.20 3.00 15.68
CA TYR A 66 0.84 2.48 15.63
C TYR A 66 -0.05 3.33 14.72
N LYS A 67 -0.62 2.74 13.68
CA LYS A 67 -1.54 3.40 12.73
C LYS A 67 -0.94 4.72 12.21
N ASP A 68 -1.73 5.81 12.20
CA ASP A 68 -1.29 7.14 11.71
C ASP A 68 -0.10 7.73 12.50
N ASN A 69 0.18 7.22 13.70
CA ASN A 69 1.33 7.65 14.52
C ASN A 69 2.58 6.78 14.29
N ALA A 70 2.55 5.86 13.32
CA ALA A 70 3.73 5.11 12.93
C ALA A 70 4.79 6.05 12.34
N ASP A 71 6.04 5.86 12.75
CA ASP A 71 7.15 6.75 12.40
C ASP A 71 8.04 6.12 11.33
N VAL A 72 7.85 6.54 10.08
CA VAL A 72 8.61 6.03 8.93
C VAL A 72 10.13 6.22 9.05
N ASN A 73 10.58 7.15 9.90
CA ASN A 73 12.02 7.38 10.11
C ASN A 73 12.68 6.33 11.02
N LYS A 74 11.87 5.52 11.70
CA LYS A 74 12.35 4.44 12.57
C LYS A 74 12.50 3.10 11.85
N GLY A 75 12.13 3.03 10.56
CA GLY A 75 12.25 1.85 9.73
C GLY A 75 11.15 0.82 9.97
N LEU A 76 11.43 -0.42 9.55
CA LEU A 76 10.53 -1.56 9.67
C LEU A 76 10.92 -2.48 10.82
N GLN A 77 9.91 -3.08 11.42
CA GLN A 77 9.99 -4.18 12.37
C GLN A 77 9.05 -5.32 11.92
N SER A 78 9.10 -6.43 12.61
CA SER A 78 8.06 -7.46 12.56
C SER A 78 7.25 -7.38 13.85
N HIS A 79 5.92 -7.29 13.72
CA HIS A 79 5.00 -7.09 14.84
C HIS A 79 3.83 -8.06 14.74
N SER A 80 3.22 -8.44 15.87
CA SER A 80 1.97 -9.19 15.86
C SER A 80 1.00 -8.61 14.83
N CYS A 81 0.48 -9.44 13.92
CA CYS A 81 -0.44 -8.96 12.89
C CYS A 81 -1.72 -8.40 13.49
N TYR A 82 -2.23 -7.31 12.93
CA TYR A 82 -3.48 -6.68 13.38
C TYR A 82 -4.72 -7.22 12.69
N SER A 83 -4.60 -8.07 11.67
CA SER A 83 -5.72 -8.60 10.88
C SER A 83 -6.78 -9.35 11.69
N TYR A 84 -6.47 -9.84 12.89
CA TYR A 84 -7.47 -10.38 13.80
C TYR A 84 -8.54 -9.36 14.20
N GLN A 85 -8.32 -8.06 13.97
CA GLN A 85 -9.29 -6.97 14.17
C GLN A 85 -10.23 -6.79 12.98
N GLY A 86 -10.13 -7.62 11.94
CA GLY A 86 -11.04 -7.62 10.78
C GLY A 86 -10.61 -6.72 9.60
N ALA A 87 -9.40 -6.13 9.64
CA ALA A 87 -8.86 -5.34 8.54
C ALA A 87 -7.33 -5.37 8.55
N VAL A 88 -6.73 -5.11 7.38
CA VAL A 88 -5.31 -4.81 7.27
C VAL A 88 -5.05 -3.43 7.88
N SER A 89 -4.15 -3.36 8.85
CA SER A 89 -3.77 -2.06 9.44
C SER A 89 -2.93 -1.25 8.46
N ILE A 90 -3.09 0.08 8.48
CA ILE A 90 -2.42 0.99 7.54
C ILE A 90 -0.89 0.99 7.66
N ASP A 91 -0.37 0.64 8.84
CA ASP A 91 1.05 0.50 9.16
C ASP A 91 1.61 -0.89 8.83
N GLN A 92 0.73 -1.86 8.47
CA GLN A 92 1.06 -3.21 8.01
C GLN A 92 0.60 -3.49 6.58
N GLY A 93 0.03 -2.51 5.89
CA GLY A 93 -0.62 -2.68 4.60
C GLY A 93 0.28 -2.33 3.43
N PHE A 94 0.61 -3.31 2.60
CA PHE A 94 1.42 -3.16 1.39
C PHE A 94 0.56 -3.23 0.13
N ASP A 95 0.99 -2.56 -0.95
CA ASP A 95 0.34 -2.66 -2.24
C ASP A 95 0.65 -4.02 -2.89
N LYS A 96 -0.40 -4.82 -3.11
CA LYS A 96 -0.27 -6.18 -3.64
C LYS A 96 0.32 -6.21 -5.06
N GLU A 97 -0.06 -5.27 -5.90
CA GLU A 97 0.34 -5.25 -7.31
C GLU A 97 1.82 -4.88 -7.41
N LEU A 98 2.26 -3.88 -6.63
CA LEU A 98 3.64 -3.43 -6.63
C LEU A 98 4.62 -4.48 -6.05
N ILE A 99 4.18 -5.36 -5.13
CA ILE A 99 5.00 -6.49 -4.68
C ILE A 99 5.41 -7.37 -5.89
N SER A 100 4.48 -7.61 -6.83
CA SER A 100 4.79 -8.38 -8.04
C SER A 100 5.76 -7.66 -8.99
N GLU A 101 5.85 -6.33 -8.87
CA GLU A 101 6.82 -5.47 -9.56
C GLU A 101 8.12 -5.27 -8.78
N LYS A 102 8.31 -6.03 -7.68
CA LYS A 102 9.49 -6.00 -6.79
C LYS A 102 9.60 -4.74 -5.94
N GLU A 103 8.49 -4.03 -5.76
CA GLU A 103 8.41 -2.80 -4.97
C GLU A 103 7.49 -3.01 -3.77
N PHE A 104 8.05 -2.96 -2.56
CA PHE A 104 7.33 -3.16 -1.31
C PHE A 104 6.85 -1.80 -0.79
N TYR A 105 5.78 -1.30 -1.40
CA TYR A 105 5.20 0.01 -1.16
C TYR A 105 4.11 -0.01 -0.11
N ILE A 106 4.12 0.95 0.80
CA ILE A 106 3.09 1.17 1.83
C ILE A 106 2.26 2.40 1.44
N PRO A 107 1.05 2.22 0.88
CA PRO A 107 0.29 3.29 0.24
C PRO A 107 -0.08 4.44 1.17
N HIS A 108 -0.46 4.14 2.41
CA HIS A 108 -0.87 5.15 3.37
C HIS A 108 0.25 6.15 3.68
N PHE A 109 1.47 5.67 3.85
CA PHE A 109 2.64 6.48 4.17
C PHE A 109 3.42 6.95 2.94
N LYS A 110 3.11 6.43 1.77
CA LYS A 110 3.77 6.76 0.49
C LYS A 110 5.28 6.50 0.52
N VAL A 111 5.69 5.40 1.11
CA VAL A 111 7.08 4.98 1.26
C VAL A 111 7.29 3.55 0.78
N CYS A 112 8.52 3.25 0.38
CA CYS A 112 8.98 1.91 -0.01
C CYS A 112 9.95 1.34 1.04
N MET A 113 9.92 0.02 1.20
CA MET A 113 10.94 -0.71 1.94
C MET A 113 12.27 -0.59 1.22
N GLU A 114 13.33 -0.29 1.97
CA GLU A 114 14.69 -0.16 1.47
C GLU A 114 15.66 -0.89 2.41
N ALA A 115 16.56 -1.70 1.87
CA ALA A 115 17.68 -2.21 2.65
C ALA A 115 18.68 -1.07 2.96
N GLU A 116 19.14 -0.94 4.18
CA GLU A 116 20.20 0.02 4.48
C GLU A 116 21.46 -0.27 3.66
N ASN A 117 21.82 -1.57 3.56
CA ASN A 117 22.84 -2.10 2.67
C ASN A 117 22.43 -3.50 2.16
N ILE A 118 23.04 -3.96 1.04
CA ILE A 118 22.80 -5.32 0.53
C ILE A 118 23.88 -6.27 1.09
N GLU A 119 23.84 -6.47 2.41
CA GLU A 119 24.80 -7.31 3.14
C GLU A 119 24.15 -7.98 4.35
N VAL A 120 24.80 -8.98 4.91
CA VAL A 120 24.35 -9.70 6.12
C VAL A 120 24.27 -8.71 7.28
N SER A 121 23.21 -8.86 8.10
CA SER A 121 22.87 -8.03 9.26
C SER A 121 22.44 -6.60 8.94
N SER A 122 22.20 -6.27 7.67
CA SER A 122 21.65 -4.97 7.28
C SER A 122 20.19 -4.84 7.71
N GLY A 123 19.84 -3.70 8.28
CA GLY A 123 18.47 -3.33 8.63
C GLY A 123 17.63 -2.90 7.43
N LEU A 124 16.33 -2.66 7.70
CA LEU A 124 15.35 -2.20 6.72
C LEU A 124 14.86 -0.80 7.11
N ALA A 125 15.02 0.14 6.19
CA ALA A 125 14.52 1.50 6.27
C ALA A 125 13.24 1.68 5.44
N LEU A 126 12.59 2.82 5.61
CA LEU A 126 11.50 3.29 4.75
C LEU A 126 11.92 4.60 4.09
N LYS A 127 11.81 4.67 2.78
CA LYS A 127 12.24 5.81 1.97
C LYS A 127 11.21 6.18 0.91
N THR A 128 11.35 7.38 0.37
CA THR A 128 10.63 7.73 -0.87
C THR A 128 10.97 6.72 -1.96
N CYS A 129 9.94 6.24 -2.65
CA CYS A 129 10.14 5.27 -3.74
C CYS A 129 10.84 5.91 -4.92
N ASP A 130 12.02 5.44 -5.24
CA ASP A 130 12.85 5.91 -6.37
C ASP A 130 13.37 4.76 -7.25
N LYS A 131 12.95 3.52 -6.92
CA LYS A 131 13.30 2.29 -7.64
C LYS A 131 14.80 2.00 -7.71
N ASN A 132 15.58 2.53 -6.76
CA ASN A 132 16.98 2.17 -6.63
C ASN A 132 17.17 0.69 -6.30
N GLU A 133 18.38 0.15 -6.43
CA GLU A 133 18.69 -1.26 -6.24
C GLU A 133 18.32 -1.77 -4.83
N LYS A 134 18.45 -0.94 -3.79
CA LYS A 134 18.17 -1.33 -2.41
C LYS A 134 16.66 -1.38 -2.08
N GLN A 135 15.80 -0.88 -2.97
CA GLN A 135 14.35 -0.95 -2.86
C GLN A 135 13.73 -2.14 -3.63
N LYS A 136 14.55 -2.87 -4.40
CA LYS A 136 14.05 -3.99 -5.20
C LYS A 136 14.16 -5.31 -4.46
N PHE A 137 13.00 -5.87 -4.14
CA PHE A 137 12.90 -7.15 -3.45
C PHE A 137 12.01 -8.13 -4.22
N ILE A 138 12.32 -9.41 -4.13
CA ILE A 138 11.54 -10.49 -4.75
C ILE A 138 10.92 -11.34 -3.64
N LEU A 139 9.60 -11.45 -3.62
CA LEU A 139 8.91 -12.49 -2.86
C LEU A 139 8.89 -13.77 -3.71
N GLN A 140 9.70 -14.74 -3.33
CA GLN A 140 9.83 -16.03 -4.02
C GLN A 140 8.61 -16.91 -3.77
N SER A 141 8.37 -17.88 -4.65
CA SER A 141 7.33 -18.91 -4.43
C SER A 141 7.61 -19.80 -3.22
N SER A 142 8.85 -19.86 -2.76
CA SER A 142 9.26 -20.52 -1.50
C SER A 142 8.83 -19.74 -0.26
N GLY A 143 8.44 -18.47 -0.41
CA GLY A 143 8.16 -17.55 0.69
C GLY A 143 9.32 -16.65 1.08
N GLN A 144 10.52 -16.86 0.55
CA GLN A 144 11.66 -16.00 0.84
C GLN A 144 11.49 -14.61 0.22
N ILE A 145 11.88 -13.57 0.94
CA ILE A 145 11.98 -12.20 0.42
C ILE A 145 13.46 -11.86 0.31
N ASN A 146 13.92 -11.65 -0.92
CA ASN A 146 15.32 -11.43 -1.24
C ASN A 146 15.53 -10.07 -1.90
N PRO A 147 16.61 -9.32 -1.62
CA PRO A 147 17.06 -8.25 -2.51
C PRO A 147 17.29 -8.81 -3.93
N GLU A 148 16.77 -8.12 -4.95
CA GLU A 148 16.93 -8.57 -6.34
C GLU A 148 18.40 -8.77 -6.74
N SER A 149 19.28 -7.92 -6.25
CA SER A 149 20.71 -7.95 -6.55
C SER A 149 21.50 -9.03 -5.80
N ASN A 150 20.92 -9.65 -4.76
CA ASN A 150 21.58 -10.72 -4.00
C ASN A 150 20.59 -11.73 -3.43
N LEU A 151 20.31 -12.78 -4.19
CA LEU A 151 19.34 -13.82 -3.81
C LEU A 151 19.85 -14.75 -2.69
N ASN A 152 21.10 -14.63 -2.25
CA ASN A 152 21.61 -15.36 -1.09
C ASN A 152 21.24 -14.72 0.25
N LEU A 153 20.66 -13.51 0.21
CA LEU A 153 20.16 -12.82 1.39
C LEU A 153 18.64 -12.94 1.48
N CYS A 154 18.16 -13.24 2.68
CA CYS A 154 16.75 -13.35 3.01
C CYS A 154 16.34 -12.36 4.09
N LEU A 155 15.18 -11.72 3.92
CA LEU A 155 14.56 -10.96 4.98
C LEU A 155 14.22 -11.89 6.15
N THR A 156 14.79 -11.61 7.31
CA THR A 156 14.78 -12.51 8.47
C THR A 156 14.32 -11.78 9.71
N VAL A 157 13.40 -12.39 10.46
CA VAL A 157 13.06 -11.92 11.83
C VAL A 157 14.06 -12.47 12.83
N SER A 158 14.33 -11.72 13.91
CA SER A 158 15.17 -12.18 15.01
C SER A 158 14.55 -13.39 15.72
N SER A 159 15.39 -14.26 16.28
CA SER A 159 14.93 -15.41 17.08
C SER A 159 14.31 -15.00 18.41
N SER A 160 14.65 -13.81 18.92
CA SER A 160 14.08 -13.24 20.15
C SER A 160 12.94 -12.28 19.84
N SER A 161 11.91 -12.30 20.67
CA SER A 161 10.84 -11.31 20.68
C SER A 161 10.94 -10.40 21.92
N ARG A 162 10.29 -9.25 21.82
CA ARG A 162 10.05 -8.35 22.95
C ARG A 162 8.58 -7.93 22.98
N GLU A 163 8.09 -7.53 24.14
CA GLU A 163 6.75 -6.99 24.24
C GLU A 163 6.67 -5.63 23.54
N GLY A 164 5.59 -5.45 22.77
CA GLY A 164 5.15 -4.19 22.17
C GLY A 164 4.21 -3.43 23.09
N GLY A 165 3.59 -2.40 22.55
CA GLY A 165 2.52 -1.67 23.25
C GLY A 165 1.14 -2.26 22.95
N GLY A 166 0.28 -2.35 24.00
CA GLY A 166 -1.13 -2.71 23.82
C GLY A 166 -1.41 -4.18 23.50
N GLY A 167 -2.68 -4.46 23.24
CA GLY A 167 -3.18 -5.81 22.98
C GLY A 167 -3.47 -6.63 24.24
N ASN A 168 -4.33 -7.64 24.09
CA ASN A 168 -4.56 -8.67 25.09
C ASN A 168 -4.83 -10.01 24.36
N PRO A 169 -3.84 -10.93 24.30
CA PRO A 169 -2.50 -10.82 24.91
C PRO A 169 -1.68 -9.67 24.32
N VAL A 170 -0.64 -9.25 25.04
CA VAL A 170 0.26 -8.17 24.60
C VAL A 170 0.84 -8.47 23.21
N HIS A 171 1.03 -7.45 22.39
CA HIS A 171 1.65 -7.62 21.08
C HIS A 171 3.16 -7.88 21.23
N LEU A 172 3.69 -8.72 20.34
CA LEU A 172 5.11 -9.04 20.31
C LEU A 172 5.78 -8.38 19.09
N ILE A 173 7.05 -8.05 19.26
CA ILE A 173 7.89 -7.42 18.24
C ILE A 173 9.16 -8.24 18.06
N ARG A 174 9.61 -8.36 16.79
CA ARG A 174 10.91 -8.93 16.43
C ARG A 174 11.61 -7.97 15.48
N ASP A 175 12.92 -7.86 15.65
CA ASP A 175 13.73 -7.07 14.74
C ASP A 175 13.85 -7.75 13.38
N LEU A 176 14.06 -6.96 12.32
CA LEU A 176 14.24 -7.39 10.93
C LEU A 176 15.65 -7.10 10.47
N SER A 177 16.21 -8.03 9.72
CA SER A 177 17.49 -7.84 9.02
C SER A 177 17.60 -8.74 7.80
N LEU A 178 18.53 -8.42 6.90
CA LEU A 178 18.97 -9.34 5.87
C LEU A 178 19.96 -10.34 6.48
N GLN A 179 19.72 -11.63 6.30
CA GLN A 179 20.63 -12.70 6.73
C GLN A 179 20.87 -13.65 5.55
N THR A 180 21.91 -14.47 5.63
CA THR A 180 22.07 -15.56 4.66
C THR A 180 20.83 -16.46 4.66
N CYS A 181 20.33 -16.79 3.48
CA CYS A 181 19.22 -17.75 3.36
C CYS A 181 19.66 -19.12 3.82
N ASP A 182 18.91 -19.73 4.74
CA ASP A 182 19.23 -21.04 5.31
C ASP A 182 17.94 -21.83 5.58
N GLU A 183 17.88 -23.08 5.13
CA GLU A 183 16.71 -23.95 5.36
C GLU A 183 16.42 -24.17 6.85
N SER A 184 17.46 -24.19 7.69
CA SER A 184 17.29 -24.31 9.14
C SER A 184 16.66 -23.07 9.77
N LEU A 185 16.65 -21.93 9.08
CA LEU A 185 16.02 -20.68 9.46
C LEU A 185 14.68 -20.43 8.74
N SER A 186 14.12 -21.42 8.04
CA SER A 186 12.89 -21.25 7.26
C SER A 186 11.72 -20.69 8.06
N SER A 187 11.58 -21.06 9.35
CA SER A 187 10.56 -20.48 10.24
C SER A 187 10.72 -18.98 10.50
N PHE A 188 11.91 -18.42 10.28
CA PHE A 188 12.23 -17.00 10.45
C PHE A 188 12.37 -16.24 9.12
N GLN A 189 12.33 -16.94 7.99
CA GLN A 189 12.65 -16.39 6.66
C GLN A 189 11.52 -16.55 5.63
N ASN A 190 10.45 -17.33 5.91
CA ASN A 190 9.40 -17.59 4.95
C ASN A 190 8.17 -16.72 5.23
N TRP A 191 7.83 -15.93 4.22
CA TRP A 191 6.77 -14.94 4.24
C TRP A 191 5.63 -15.29 3.28
N GLY A 192 4.45 -14.85 3.59
CA GLY A 192 3.28 -14.93 2.72
C GLY A 192 2.56 -13.60 2.66
N THR A 193 1.59 -13.48 1.75
CA THR A 193 0.69 -12.33 1.69
C THR A 193 -0.74 -12.79 1.96
N ARG A 194 -1.55 -11.95 2.62
CA ARG A 194 -2.99 -12.16 2.77
C ARG A 194 -3.77 -10.87 2.68
N THR A 195 -4.94 -10.96 2.05
CA THR A 195 -6.00 -9.95 2.14
C THR A 195 -6.92 -10.29 3.30
N ILE A 196 -7.53 -9.28 3.90
CA ILE A 196 -8.62 -9.42 4.86
C ILE A 196 -9.88 -8.98 4.13
N ASN A 197 -10.81 -9.91 3.95
CA ASN A 197 -12.11 -9.68 3.31
C ASN A 197 -13.18 -9.40 4.36
#